data_b085312f6ac5333f2088805100ae2f74
#
_entry.id   b085312f6ac5333f2088805100ae2f74
#
_cell.length_a   1.000
_cell.length_b   1.000
_cell.length_c   1.000
_cell.angle_alpha   90.00
_cell.angle_beta   90.00
_cell.angle_gamma   90.00
#
_symmetry.space_group_name_H-M   'P 1'
#
loop_
_entity.id
_entity.type
_entity.pdbx_description
1 polymer ?
#
loop_
_entity_poly.entity_id
_entity_poly.type
_entity_poly.pdbx_seq_one_letter_code
_entity_poly.pdbx_strand_id
1 'polypeptide(L)'
;MAEKFKIIPLGGLNEIGKNMTVIEYGGDIVVIDCGVAFPDDDMLGVDLVIPDTTYLKRNINKLRGYVITHGHEDHIGAIPYVLRECNAPIYATRLTCGIIETKLSEHRMPQKVKLNHVRAGDTIRLGCFRIEFIHTNHSIADSVALAITTPLGTILHTGDFKIDLTPVSGEMIDLVRIGELGKKGLLALMSDSTNVERPGYTPSEKIVGKSLEKFIMESDQRIIIATFASNVSRLQQILDIAAKAGRKVAVCGRSMEKISKVSMELGYLKDSGKVMIDISEIKRYARSQLIIVSTGSQGETMSALYRMAYGSHKQVEVNSGDRILIAASAIPGNEKSINNMVNELYKQGAEVIYDRSAAIHVSGHACQEDLKLMLGLCKPKYFIPVHGEYRMLVQHAGLAREMGVNPKNILVSEIGRPIEISENSARLGNSVPAGRLLVDGLGIGDVGTAVLRDRKHLSEDGLLVIVVTVDATTGVVIAGPDIVSRGFVYVKEAEALMEELRTISQMALDRCSVENLRDWNSLKSAIKGDVSDYLFKKTKRSPMVLPIIMEI
;
A
#
# COMPACT_ATOMS: atom_id res chain seq x y z
N MET A 1 30.80 23.03 -12.75
CA MET A 1 30.13 21.89 -13.41
C MET A 1 28.74 22.38 -13.80
N ALA A 2 28.26 22.08 -15.01
CA ALA A 2 26.88 22.45 -15.40
C ALA A 2 25.87 21.81 -14.44
N GLU A 3 24.87 22.59 -14.03
CA GLU A 3 23.81 22.09 -13.16
C GLU A 3 23.04 20.98 -13.87
N LYS A 4 22.79 19.89 -13.15
CA LYS A 4 22.04 18.74 -13.65
C LYS A 4 20.68 18.67 -12.97
N PHE A 5 19.67 18.36 -13.75
CA PHE A 5 18.37 17.96 -13.24
C PHE A 5 18.44 16.48 -12.83
N LYS A 6 18.13 16.19 -11.58
CA LYS A 6 18.14 14.81 -11.08
C LYS A 6 16.72 14.38 -10.69
N ILE A 7 16.32 13.22 -11.16
CA ILE A 7 15.13 12.51 -10.76
C ILE A 7 15.59 11.29 -9.97
N ILE A 8 15.24 11.22 -8.70
CA ILE A 8 15.73 10.19 -7.78
C ILE A 8 14.52 9.44 -7.22
N PRO A 9 14.20 8.26 -7.74
CA PRO A 9 13.12 7.44 -7.19
C PRO A 9 13.53 6.90 -5.81
N LEU A 10 12.75 7.17 -4.77
CA LEU A 10 12.88 6.54 -3.46
C LEU A 10 11.86 5.44 -3.22
N GLY A 11 10.87 5.32 -4.12
CA GLY A 11 9.85 4.28 -4.16
C GLY A 11 9.05 4.32 -5.46
N GLY A 12 8.15 3.35 -5.67
CA GLY A 12 7.25 3.29 -6.82
C GLY A 12 7.89 2.79 -8.13
N LEU A 13 9.10 2.26 -8.09
CA LEU A 13 9.74 1.57 -9.22
C LEU A 13 10.07 0.13 -8.85
N ASN A 14 9.83 -0.80 -9.79
CA ASN A 14 9.98 -2.24 -9.61
C ASN A 14 9.04 -2.82 -8.53
N GLU A 15 8.05 -2.05 -8.11
CA GLU A 15 7.06 -2.38 -7.09
C GLU A 15 5.77 -1.59 -7.36
N ILE A 16 4.68 -1.99 -6.74
CA ILE A 16 3.43 -1.22 -6.65
C ILE A 16 3.33 -0.60 -5.27
N GLY A 17 3.06 0.69 -5.23
CA GLY A 17 2.96 1.46 -3.98
C GLY A 17 4.26 2.17 -3.58
N LYS A 18 4.26 2.76 -2.39
CA LYS A 18 5.39 3.49 -1.81
C LYS A 18 5.95 4.59 -2.72
N ASN A 19 5.07 5.25 -3.49
CA ASN A 19 5.47 6.26 -4.47
C ASN A 19 6.13 7.45 -3.79
N MET A 20 7.37 7.71 -4.15
CA MET A 20 8.15 8.85 -3.67
C MET A 20 9.28 9.15 -4.65
N THR A 21 9.22 10.32 -5.28
CA THR A 21 10.26 10.74 -6.22
C THR A 21 10.83 12.09 -5.81
N VAL A 22 12.14 12.15 -5.63
CA VAL A 22 12.88 13.39 -5.37
C VAL A 22 13.27 14.03 -6.70
N ILE A 23 12.96 15.30 -6.84
CA ILE A 23 13.41 16.15 -7.95
C ILE A 23 14.41 17.15 -7.39
N GLU A 24 15.66 17.10 -7.88
CA GLU A 24 16.73 18.00 -7.46
C GLU A 24 17.28 18.78 -8.65
N TYR A 25 17.40 20.11 -8.49
CA TYR A 25 18.08 20.99 -9.42
C TYR A 25 18.72 22.15 -8.66
N GLY A 26 19.98 22.44 -8.94
CA GLY A 26 20.73 23.47 -8.22
C GLY A 26 20.80 23.17 -6.72
N GLY A 27 20.40 24.13 -5.92
CA GLY A 27 20.34 24.04 -4.45
C GLY A 27 18.98 23.61 -3.89
N ASP A 28 18.02 23.23 -4.72
CA ASP A 28 16.63 22.99 -4.32
C ASP A 28 16.19 21.54 -4.57
N ILE A 29 15.34 21.04 -3.69
CA ILE A 29 14.70 19.74 -3.76
C ILE A 29 13.19 19.91 -3.58
N VAL A 30 12.39 19.25 -4.43
CA VAL A 30 10.99 19.00 -4.20
C VAL A 30 10.74 17.49 -4.26
N VAL A 31 9.74 17.01 -3.51
CA VAL A 31 9.37 15.60 -3.46
C VAL A 31 7.98 15.46 -4.07
N ILE A 32 7.84 14.55 -5.04
CA ILE A 32 6.57 14.15 -5.61
C ILE A 32 6.10 12.93 -4.84
N ASP A 33 4.94 13.04 -4.22
CA ASP A 33 4.26 12.02 -3.42
C ASP A 33 5.08 11.53 -2.20
N CYS A 34 4.42 10.80 -1.31
CA CYS A 34 5.01 10.24 -0.10
C CYS A 34 4.14 9.07 0.37
N GLY A 35 4.19 7.97 -0.37
CA GLY A 35 3.28 6.85 -0.24
C GLY A 35 3.80 5.69 0.60
N VAL A 36 2.90 4.76 0.91
CA VAL A 36 3.22 3.47 1.54
C VAL A 36 3.04 2.33 0.55
N ALA A 37 3.67 1.19 0.84
CA ALA A 37 3.27 -0.11 0.32
C ALA A 37 2.76 -0.98 1.48
N PHE A 38 1.95 -1.99 1.15
CA PHE A 38 1.58 -3.02 2.10
C PHE A 38 2.69 -4.06 2.22
N PRO A 39 2.85 -4.71 3.39
CA PRO A 39 3.86 -5.74 3.57
C PRO A 39 3.55 -6.97 2.73
N ASP A 40 4.61 -7.65 2.27
CA ASP A 40 4.52 -8.95 1.64
C ASP A 40 4.13 -10.04 2.68
N ASP A 41 3.62 -11.18 2.25
CA ASP A 41 3.15 -12.27 3.13
C ASP A 41 4.25 -12.81 4.07
N ASP A 42 5.51 -12.66 3.72
CA ASP A 42 6.66 -13.07 4.52
C ASP A 42 7.10 -12.01 5.56
N MET A 43 6.52 -10.83 5.55
CA MET A 43 6.79 -9.75 6.50
C MET A 43 5.85 -9.82 7.71
N LEU A 44 5.92 -10.92 8.45
CA LEU A 44 5.03 -11.19 9.57
C LEU A 44 5.06 -10.09 10.65
N GLY A 45 3.87 -9.55 10.98
CA GLY A 45 3.68 -8.51 12.00
C GLY A 45 4.12 -7.11 11.58
N VAL A 46 4.44 -6.90 10.30
CA VAL A 46 4.68 -5.56 9.74
C VAL A 46 3.35 -4.96 9.31
N ASP A 47 3.08 -3.72 9.69
CA ASP A 47 1.85 -3.01 9.34
C ASP A 47 1.95 -2.34 7.97
N LEU A 48 3.06 -1.66 7.70
CA LEU A 48 3.28 -0.87 6.49
C LEU A 48 4.77 -0.85 6.10
N VAL A 49 5.01 -0.56 4.82
CA VAL A 49 6.36 -0.33 4.27
C VAL A 49 6.45 1.10 3.75
N ILE A 50 7.44 1.87 4.19
CA ILE A 50 7.66 3.26 3.78
C ILE A 50 9.01 3.45 3.09
N PRO A 51 9.20 4.52 2.29
CA PRO A 51 10.48 4.83 1.67
C PRO A 51 11.57 5.13 2.70
N ASP A 52 12.80 4.71 2.43
CA ASP A 52 13.97 5.19 3.18
C ASP A 52 14.26 6.65 2.80
N THR A 53 14.18 7.53 3.78
CA THR A 53 14.36 8.98 3.62
C THR A 53 15.78 9.45 3.93
N THR A 54 16.75 8.56 4.05
CA THR A 54 18.15 8.90 4.37
C THR A 54 18.72 9.95 3.42
N TYR A 55 18.38 9.88 2.12
CA TYR A 55 18.80 10.90 1.16
C TYR A 55 18.23 12.28 1.49
N LEU A 56 16.94 12.36 1.83
CA LEU A 56 16.29 13.64 2.20
C LEU A 56 16.85 14.20 3.51
N LYS A 57 17.06 13.37 4.52
CA LYS A 57 17.67 13.77 5.80
C LYS A 57 19.04 14.41 5.59
N ARG A 58 19.87 13.83 4.73
CA ARG A 58 21.20 14.37 4.39
C ARG A 58 21.15 15.67 3.60
N ASN A 59 20.04 15.96 2.93
CA ASN A 59 19.82 17.14 2.10
C ASN A 59 18.68 18.03 2.58
N ILE A 60 18.33 17.97 3.87
CA ILE A 60 17.14 18.63 4.44
C ILE A 60 17.12 20.13 4.17
N ASN A 61 18.26 20.80 4.16
CA ASN A 61 18.39 22.23 3.90
C ASN A 61 17.96 22.63 2.48
N LYS A 62 17.96 21.69 1.54
CA LYS A 62 17.53 21.90 0.15
C LYS A 62 16.03 21.64 -0.03
N LEU A 63 15.37 20.95 0.90
CA LEU A 63 13.98 20.53 0.76
C LEU A 63 13.05 21.73 0.82
N ARG A 64 12.27 21.97 -0.26
CA ARG A 64 11.33 23.10 -0.40
C ARG A 64 9.88 22.69 -0.14
N GLY A 65 9.54 21.43 -0.33
CA GLY A 65 8.19 20.91 -0.06
C GLY A 65 7.90 19.59 -0.73
N TYR A 66 6.73 19.08 -0.38
CA TYR A 66 6.10 17.91 -0.99
C TYR A 66 4.98 18.38 -1.92
N VAL A 67 4.91 17.80 -3.11
CA VAL A 67 3.87 18.10 -4.11
C VAL A 67 3.14 16.80 -4.40
N ILE A 68 1.87 16.74 -4.02
CA ILE A 68 1.10 15.50 -4.03
C ILE A 68 0.18 15.46 -5.24
N THR A 69 0.20 14.35 -5.97
CA THR A 69 -0.60 14.13 -7.16
C THR A 69 -2.07 13.83 -6.82
N HIS A 70 -2.31 12.99 -5.81
CA HIS A 70 -3.67 12.60 -5.38
C HIS A 70 -3.64 11.89 -4.00
N GLY A 71 -4.83 11.57 -3.47
CA GLY A 71 -5.03 11.13 -2.09
C GLY A 71 -5.05 9.62 -1.84
N HIS A 72 -4.50 8.76 -2.71
CA HIS A 72 -4.36 7.33 -2.42
C HIS A 72 -3.24 7.04 -1.42
N GLU A 73 -3.37 5.93 -0.69
CA GLU A 73 -2.42 5.53 0.36
C GLU A 73 -0.99 5.36 -0.16
N ASP A 74 -0.83 4.82 -1.33
CA ASP A 74 0.47 4.62 -1.98
C ASP A 74 1.12 5.92 -2.51
N HIS A 75 0.42 7.06 -2.34
CA HIS A 75 0.92 8.44 -2.63
C HIS A 75 0.98 9.35 -1.41
N ILE A 76 0.21 9.08 -0.33
CA ILE A 76 0.20 9.94 0.86
C ILE A 76 0.42 9.19 2.19
N GLY A 77 0.39 7.87 2.16
CA GLY A 77 0.36 7.06 3.37
C GLY A 77 1.57 7.21 4.28
N ALA A 78 2.76 7.50 3.72
CA ALA A 78 3.98 7.67 4.49
C ALA A 78 4.16 9.08 5.09
N ILE A 79 3.32 10.05 4.72
CA ILE A 79 3.41 11.46 5.19
C ILE A 79 3.56 11.55 6.72
N PRO A 80 2.73 10.89 7.57
CA PRO A 80 2.85 11.02 9.02
C PRO A 80 4.17 10.50 9.59
N TYR A 81 4.80 9.58 8.90
CA TYR A 81 6.09 8.99 9.31
C TYR A 81 7.27 9.85 8.85
N VAL A 82 7.26 10.21 7.57
CA VAL A 82 8.36 10.95 6.93
C VAL A 82 8.49 12.37 7.48
N LEU A 83 7.38 13.07 7.74
CA LEU A 83 7.41 14.43 8.25
C LEU A 83 7.95 14.56 9.67
N ARG A 84 8.06 13.48 10.43
CA ARG A 84 8.70 13.50 11.76
C ARG A 84 10.18 13.88 11.67
N GLU A 85 10.81 13.53 10.57
CA GLU A 85 12.26 13.73 10.36
C GLU A 85 12.55 14.70 9.21
N CYS A 86 11.70 14.75 8.19
CA CYS A 86 11.85 15.58 7.00
C CYS A 86 10.64 16.51 6.82
N ASN A 87 10.37 17.38 7.83
CA ASN A 87 9.22 18.28 7.79
C ASN A 87 9.43 19.41 6.77
N ALA A 88 8.46 19.56 5.85
CA ALA A 88 8.40 20.63 4.87
C ALA A 88 6.94 20.90 4.47
N PRO A 89 6.62 22.06 3.85
CA PRO A 89 5.26 22.34 3.37
C PRO A 89 4.78 21.32 2.36
N ILE A 90 3.49 20.99 2.43
CA ILE A 90 2.79 20.13 1.48
C ILE A 90 1.91 20.98 0.58
N TYR A 91 1.89 20.66 -0.71
CA TYR A 91 1.04 21.27 -1.73
C TYR A 91 0.20 20.17 -2.37
N ALA A 92 -1.10 20.23 -2.21
CA ALA A 92 -2.03 19.22 -2.70
C ALA A 92 -3.40 19.83 -3.02
N THR A 93 -4.20 19.13 -3.80
CA THR A 93 -5.56 19.51 -4.09
C THR A 93 -6.45 19.41 -2.84
N ARG A 94 -7.62 20.02 -2.90
CA ARG A 94 -8.47 20.22 -1.72
C ARG A 94 -8.91 18.92 -1.06
N LEU A 95 -9.33 17.93 -1.86
CA LEU A 95 -9.72 16.62 -1.32
C LEU A 95 -8.50 15.89 -0.73
N THR A 96 -7.38 15.90 -1.43
CA THR A 96 -6.13 15.28 -0.98
C THR A 96 -5.66 15.91 0.35
N CYS A 97 -5.71 17.23 0.48
CA CYS A 97 -5.41 17.91 1.75
C CYS A 97 -6.32 17.45 2.90
N GLY A 98 -7.64 17.35 2.67
CA GLY A 98 -8.58 16.90 3.69
C GLY A 98 -8.32 15.47 4.15
N ILE A 99 -7.90 14.58 3.24
CA ILE A 99 -7.50 13.20 3.60
C ILE A 99 -6.19 13.23 4.40
N ILE A 100 -5.20 14.04 3.99
CA ILE A 100 -3.93 14.19 4.72
C ILE A 100 -4.18 14.77 6.13
N GLU A 101 -5.03 15.78 6.28
CA GLU A 101 -5.39 16.36 7.59
C GLU A 101 -5.95 15.31 8.55
N THR A 102 -6.89 14.49 8.05
CA THR A 102 -7.46 13.38 8.82
C THR A 102 -6.37 12.42 9.29
N LYS A 103 -5.47 12.05 8.39
CA LYS A 103 -4.35 11.15 8.65
C LYS A 103 -3.35 11.74 9.68
N LEU A 104 -2.97 12.99 9.54
CA LEU A 104 -2.08 13.68 10.48
C LEU A 104 -2.69 13.78 11.88
N SER A 105 -4.01 14.02 11.97
CA SER A 105 -4.75 14.04 13.23
C SER A 105 -4.70 12.69 13.94
N GLU A 106 -4.88 11.58 13.21
CA GLU A 106 -4.81 10.23 13.76
C GLU A 106 -3.43 9.89 14.34
N HIS A 107 -2.38 10.32 13.66
CA HIS A 107 -0.99 10.10 14.08
C HIS A 107 -0.49 11.07 15.14
N ARG A 108 -1.34 12.00 15.64
CA ARG A 108 -1.02 12.99 16.68
C ARG A 108 0.33 13.65 16.43
N MET A 109 0.52 14.19 15.24
CA MET A 109 1.80 14.76 14.82
C MET A 109 2.32 15.81 15.81
N PRO A 110 3.57 15.71 16.28
CA PRO A 110 4.13 16.64 17.26
C PRO A 110 4.46 18.01 16.66
N GLN A 111 4.56 18.08 15.35
CA GLN A 111 4.96 19.28 14.61
C GLN A 111 3.78 19.82 13.80
N LYS A 112 3.71 21.14 13.70
CA LYS A 112 2.73 21.79 12.82
C LYS A 112 3.15 21.58 11.37
N VAL A 113 2.32 20.89 10.60
CA VAL A 113 2.49 20.69 9.17
C VAL A 113 1.78 21.80 8.41
N LYS A 114 2.47 22.43 7.47
CA LYS A 114 1.87 23.46 6.62
C LYS A 114 1.26 22.81 5.38
N LEU A 115 -0.07 22.76 5.31
CA LEU A 115 -0.81 22.31 4.13
C LEU A 115 -1.20 23.52 3.28
N ASN A 116 -0.88 23.48 1.99
CA ASN A 116 -1.21 24.51 1.03
C ASN A 116 -2.15 23.90 -0.02
N HIS A 117 -3.35 24.45 -0.11
CA HIS A 117 -4.34 24.01 -1.09
C HIS A 117 -4.03 24.58 -2.46
N VAL A 118 -4.02 23.74 -3.45
CA VAL A 118 -3.91 24.08 -4.88
C VAL A 118 -5.09 23.52 -5.66
N ARG A 119 -5.28 24.02 -6.87
CA ARG A 119 -6.29 23.53 -7.82
C ARG A 119 -5.60 23.20 -9.15
N ALA A 120 -6.23 22.36 -9.93
CA ALA A 120 -5.84 22.21 -11.34
C ALA A 120 -5.85 23.60 -12.03
N GLY A 121 -4.80 23.88 -12.82
CA GLY A 121 -4.54 25.19 -13.40
C GLY A 121 -3.63 26.10 -12.57
N ASP A 122 -3.49 25.85 -11.28
CA ASP A 122 -2.59 26.65 -10.43
C ASP A 122 -1.12 26.37 -10.78
N THR A 123 -0.31 27.41 -10.57
CA THR A 123 1.16 27.32 -10.68
C THR A 123 1.79 27.86 -9.42
N ILE A 124 2.69 27.09 -8.81
CA ILE A 124 3.46 27.49 -7.64
C ILE A 124 4.94 27.59 -7.97
N ARG A 125 5.68 28.28 -7.10
CA ARG A 125 7.14 28.36 -7.17
C ARG A 125 7.75 27.82 -5.87
N LEU A 126 8.64 26.84 -5.99
CA LEU A 126 9.37 26.23 -4.89
C LEU A 126 10.88 26.28 -5.22
N GLY A 127 11.56 27.26 -4.66
CA GLY A 127 12.94 27.55 -5.05
C GLY A 127 13.06 27.85 -6.55
N CYS A 128 13.90 27.09 -7.25
CA CYS A 128 14.10 27.20 -8.70
C CYS A 128 12.99 26.51 -9.52
N PHE A 129 12.12 25.73 -8.90
CA PHE A 129 11.06 25.01 -9.60
C PHE A 129 9.80 25.87 -9.77
N ARG A 130 9.24 25.85 -10.97
CA ARG A 130 7.88 26.29 -11.26
C ARG A 130 7.05 25.07 -11.56
N ILE A 131 6.02 24.81 -10.74
CA ILE A 131 5.19 23.60 -10.78
C ILE A 131 3.76 23.98 -11.10
N GLU A 132 3.24 23.46 -12.19
CA GLU A 132 1.87 23.63 -12.63
C GLU A 132 1.09 22.33 -12.39
N PHE A 133 -0.12 22.44 -11.84
CA PHE A 133 -1.04 21.34 -11.57
C PHE A 133 -2.02 21.21 -12.72
N ILE A 134 -2.05 20.06 -13.38
CA ILE A 134 -2.88 19.80 -14.55
C ILE A 134 -3.90 18.74 -14.21
N HIS A 135 -5.20 18.99 -14.49
CA HIS A 135 -6.26 18.05 -14.18
C HIS A 135 -6.08 16.70 -14.87
N THR A 136 -6.22 15.63 -14.11
CA THR A 136 -6.26 14.25 -14.61
C THR A 136 -7.48 13.49 -14.10
N ASN A 137 -7.88 12.43 -14.78
CA ASN A 137 -8.88 11.49 -14.28
C ASN A 137 -8.20 10.27 -13.67
N HIS A 138 -8.65 9.89 -12.47
CA HIS A 138 -8.25 8.67 -11.81
C HIS A 138 -9.45 8.06 -11.06
N SER A 139 -9.24 7.04 -10.20
CA SER A 139 -10.30 6.44 -9.38
C SER A 139 -10.67 7.28 -8.15
N ILE A 140 -9.87 8.28 -7.81
CA ILE A 140 -10.16 9.29 -6.78
C ILE A 140 -10.33 10.66 -7.45
N ALA A 141 -11.22 11.48 -6.92
CA ALA A 141 -11.43 12.82 -7.42
C ALA A 141 -10.25 13.75 -7.14
N ASP A 142 -10.15 14.82 -7.91
CA ASP A 142 -9.19 15.92 -7.69
C ASP A 142 -7.72 15.53 -7.94
N SER A 143 -7.48 14.50 -8.77
CA SER A 143 -6.14 14.06 -9.16
C SER A 143 -5.50 15.03 -10.17
N VAL A 144 -4.18 15.17 -10.10
CA VAL A 144 -3.41 16.07 -10.97
C VAL A 144 -2.11 15.46 -11.48
N ALA A 145 -1.75 15.81 -12.71
CA ALA A 145 -0.40 15.69 -13.22
C ALA A 145 0.41 16.95 -12.87
N LEU A 146 1.73 16.85 -12.86
CA LEU A 146 2.64 17.91 -12.46
C LEU A 146 3.58 18.28 -13.61
N ALA A 147 3.46 19.50 -14.14
CA ALA A 147 4.45 20.04 -15.06
C ALA A 147 5.50 20.87 -14.30
N ILE A 148 6.69 20.31 -14.17
CA ILE A 148 7.80 20.88 -13.37
C ILE A 148 8.81 21.50 -14.31
N THR A 149 8.90 22.82 -14.27
CA THR A 149 9.77 23.63 -15.16
C THR A 149 10.99 24.13 -14.40
N THR A 150 12.14 23.96 -15.03
CA THR A 150 13.45 24.51 -14.63
C THR A 150 14.10 25.20 -15.84
N PRO A 151 15.24 25.87 -15.69
CA PRO A 151 15.99 26.42 -16.81
C PRO A 151 16.38 25.39 -17.89
N LEU A 152 16.51 24.10 -17.54
CA LEU A 152 16.79 23.02 -18.52
C LEU A 152 15.58 22.59 -19.35
N GLY A 153 14.38 22.93 -18.92
CA GLY A 153 13.15 22.56 -19.59
C GLY A 153 12.05 22.09 -18.64
N THR A 154 10.96 21.59 -19.22
CA THR A 154 9.79 21.10 -18.46
C THR A 154 9.76 19.58 -18.48
N ILE A 155 9.56 18.97 -17.33
CA ILE A 155 9.17 17.56 -17.20
C ILE A 155 7.69 17.48 -16.84
N LEU A 156 7.02 16.44 -17.33
CA LEU A 156 5.65 16.11 -16.94
C LEU A 156 5.67 14.79 -16.16
N HIS A 157 5.15 14.81 -14.94
CA HIS A 157 4.81 13.62 -14.16
C HIS A 157 3.31 13.44 -14.24
N THR A 158 2.82 12.33 -14.78
CA THR A 158 1.38 12.13 -15.02
C THR A 158 0.58 11.99 -13.73
N GLY A 159 1.23 11.62 -12.60
CA GLY A 159 0.53 10.96 -11.51
C GLY A 159 -0.11 9.69 -12.04
N ASP A 160 -1.02 9.13 -11.27
CA ASP A 160 -1.88 8.05 -11.73
C ASP A 160 -3.00 8.63 -12.58
N PHE A 161 -3.25 8.05 -13.74
CA PHE A 161 -4.23 8.61 -14.66
C PHE A 161 -4.92 7.56 -15.52
N LYS A 162 -6.07 7.93 -16.04
CA LYS A 162 -6.73 7.33 -17.19
C LYS A 162 -7.30 8.42 -18.08
N ILE A 163 -7.68 8.07 -19.30
CA ILE A 163 -8.39 8.99 -20.20
C ILE A 163 -9.88 8.63 -20.18
N ASP A 164 -10.63 9.25 -19.28
CA ASP A 164 -12.09 9.09 -19.22
C ASP A 164 -12.77 10.26 -19.94
N LEU A 165 -13.28 10.01 -21.15
CA LEU A 165 -13.94 11.02 -21.97
C LEU A 165 -15.34 11.38 -21.48
N THR A 166 -15.88 10.61 -20.53
CA THR A 166 -17.21 10.81 -19.96
C THR A 166 -17.20 10.57 -18.45
N PRO A 167 -16.42 11.35 -17.70
CA PRO A 167 -16.30 11.14 -16.27
C PRO A 167 -17.66 11.28 -15.56
N VAL A 168 -17.82 10.60 -14.43
CA VAL A 168 -19.06 10.65 -13.62
C VAL A 168 -19.23 12.01 -12.97
N SER A 169 -18.13 12.57 -12.48
CA SER A 169 -18.08 13.88 -11.82
C SER A 169 -16.82 14.62 -12.23
N GLY A 170 -16.88 15.95 -12.22
CA GLY A 170 -15.77 16.80 -12.59
C GLY A 170 -15.55 16.89 -14.10
N GLU A 171 -14.36 17.30 -14.46
CA GLU A 171 -13.93 17.54 -15.83
C GLU A 171 -13.16 16.35 -16.41
N MET A 172 -13.06 16.30 -17.73
CA MET A 172 -12.18 15.40 -18.45
C MET A 172 -10.71 15.81 -18.23
N ILE A 173 -9.79 14.84 -18.25
CA ILE A 173 -8.35 15.13 -18.25
C ILE A 173 -8.00 16.23 -19.25
N ASP A 174 -7.16 17.18 -18.84
CA ASP A 174 -6.78 18.34 -19.66
C ASP A 174 -5.76 17.96 -20.74
N LEU A 175 -6.23 17.19 -21.74
CA LEU A 175 -5.42 16.78 -22.91
C LEU A 175 -4.95 17.98 -23.73
N VAL A 176 -5.70 19.10 -23.71
CA VAL A 176 -5.33 20.33 -24.44
C VAL A 176 -4.05 20.90 -23.82
N ARG A 177 -4.03 21.05 -22.49
CA ARG A 177 -2.86 21.57 -21.78
C ARG A 177 -1.64 20.65 -21.92
N ILE A 178 -1.85 19.35 -21.82
CA ILE A 178 -0.80 18.34 -22.05
C ILE A 178 -0.23 18.45 -23.46
N GLY A 179 -1.10 18.56 -24.48
CA GLY A 179 -0.68 18.74 -25.88
C GLY A 179 0.08 20.06 -26.12
N GLU A 180 -0.31 21.14 -25.44
CA GLU A 180 0.42 22.42 -25.50
C GLU A 180 1.86 22.29 -24.95
N LEU A 181 2.05 21.54 -23.84
CA LEU A 181 3.37 21.24 -23.29
C LEU A 181 4.21 20.44 -24.28
N GLY A 182 3.61 19.41 -24.89
CA GLY A 182 4.27 18.64 -25.95
C GLY A 182 4.69 19.49 -27.15
N LYS A 183 3.82 20.41 -27.61
CA LYS A 183 4.12 21.34 -28.71
C LYS A 183 5.26 22.32 -28.38
N LYS A 184 5.38 22.73 -27.11
CA LYS A 184 6.47 23.59 -26.62
C LYS A 184 7.80 22.86 -26.51
N GLY A 185 7.81 21.54 -26.54
CA GLY A 185 8.96 20.68 -26.32
C GLY A 185 9.10 20.24 -24.87
N LEU A 186 8.70 19.01 -24.60
CA LEU A 186 8.79 18.40 -23.27
C LEU A 186 10.16 17.74 -23.09
N LEU A 187 10.88 18.13 -22.02
CA LEU A 187 12.20 17.57 -21.72
C LEU A 187 12.11 16.09 -21.34
N ALA A 188 11.18 15.74 -20.44
CA ALA A 188 10.94 14.36 -20.06
C ALA A 188 9.47 14.13 -19.72
N LEU A 189 8.99 12.92 -19.99
CA LEU A 189 7.70 12.39 -19.53
C LEU A 189 7.96 11.27 -18.54
N MET A 190 7.43 11.42 -17.32
CA MET A 190 7.34 10.37 -16.31
C MET A 190 5.89 9.89 -16.30
N SER A 191 5.65 8.64 -16.69
CA SER A 191 4.28 8.14 -16.90
C SER A 191 3.99 6.86 -16.17
N ASP A 192 2.79 6.80 -15.55
CA ASP A 192 2.20 5.63 -14.90
C ASP A 192 2.23 4.41 -15.83
N SER A 193 2.68 3.26 -15.31
CA SER A 193 2.86 2.02 -16.06
C SER A 193 1.94 0.87 -15.62
N THR A 194 1.09 1.10 -14.62
CA THR A 194 0.35 0.05 -13.91
C THR A 194 -0.46 -0.87 -14.83
N ASN A 195 -1.12 -0.33 -15.84
CA ASN A 195 -1.96 -1.09 -16.77
C ASN A 195 -1.38 -1.27 -18.17
N VAL A 196 -0.09 -1.08 -18.36
CA VAL A 196 0.55 -1.20 -19.69
C VAL A 196 0.34 -2.55 -20.37
N GLU A 197 0.09 -3.61 -19.60
CA GLU A 197 -0.18 -4.95 -20.11
C GLU A 197 -1.60 -5.13 -20.67
N ARG A 198 -2.50 -4.17 -20.40
CA ARG A 198 -3.91 -4.23 -20.81
C ARG A 198 -4.11 -3.54 -22.16
N PRO A 199 -4.58 -4.25 -23.20
CA PRO A 199 -4.86 -3.65 -24.48
C PRO A 199 -6.08 -2.72 -24.44
N GLY A 200 -6.20 -1.83 -25.41
CA GLY A 200 -7.32 -0.91 -25.59
C GLY A 200 -7.27 0.28 -24.63
N TYR A 201 -8.42 0.93 -24.49
CA TYR A 201 -8.64 2.07 -23.60
C TYR A 201 -9.21 1.64 -22.26
N THR A 202 -8.94 2.41 -21.22
CA THR A 202 -9.58 2.22 -19.90
C THR A 202 -11.04 2.66 -19.96
N PRO A 203 -12.00 1.78 -19.62
CA PRO A 203 -13.41 2.15 -19.66
C PRO A 203 -13.77 3.27 -18.68
N SER A 204 -14.85 4.02 -19.03
CA SER A 204 -15.40 5.06 -18.14
C SER A 204 -16.05 4.46 -16.89
N GLU A 205 -15.94 5.14 -15.76
CA GLU A 205 -16.64 4.80 -14.50
C GLU A 205 -18.18 4.81 -14.64
N LYS A 206 -18.74 5.50 -15.64
CA LYS A 206 -20.17 5.45 -15.96
C LYS A 206 -20.69 4.05 -16.30
N ILE A 207 -19.84 3.17 -16.83
CA ILE A 207 -20.22 1.78 -17.13
C ILE A 207 -20.53 1.05 -15.82
N VAL A 208 -19.71 1.27 -14.79
CA VAL A 208 -19.93 0.70 -13.45
C VAL A 208 -21.27 1.16 -12.88
N GLY A 209 -21.60 2.44 -13.00
CA GLY A 209 -22.88 2.97 -12.55
C GLY A 209 -24.08 2.28 -13.20
N LYS A 210 -24.03 2.03 -14.52
CA LYS A 210 -25.10 1.30 -15.22
C LYS A 210 -25.26 -0.14 -14.72
N SER A 211 -24.14 -0.83 -14.47
CA SER A 211 -24.16 -2.19 -13.93
C SER A 211 -24.68 -2.21 -12.50
N LEU A 212 -24.24 -1.29 -11.64
CA LEU A 212 -24.75 -1.15 -10.28
C LEU A 212 -26.25 -0.83 -10.27
N GLU A 213 -26.72 0.08 -11.13
CA GLU A 213 -28.14 0.42 -11.27
C GLU A 213 -28.97 -0.83 -11.59
N LYS A 214 -28.51 -1.64 -12.55
CA LYS A 214 -29.17 -2.91 -12.90
C LYS A 214 -29.26 -3.83 -11.68
N PHE A 215 -28.13 -4.14 -11.01
CA PHE A 215 -28.12 -5.04 -9.85
C PHE A 215 -28.93 -4.52 -8.66
N ILE A 216 -28.97 -3.19 -8.45
CA ILE A 216 -29.73 -2.59 -7.35
C ILE A 216 -31.23 -2.60 -7.64
N MET A 217 -31.64 -2.30 -8.86
CA MET A 217 -33.06 -2.27 -9.25
C MET A 217 -33.69 -3.66 -9.35
N GLU A 218 -32.90 -4.65 -9.78
CA GLU A 218 -33.39 -6.04 -9.92
C GLU A 218 -33.44 -6.82 -8.59
N SER A 219 -32.88 -6.27 -7.50
CA SER A 219 -32.84 -6.98 -6.21
C SER A 219 -33.99 -6.57 -5.31
N ASP A 220 -34.65 -7.53 -4.72
CA ASP A 220 -35.61 -7.36 -3.61
C ASP A 220 -34.97 -7.62 -2.23
N GLN A 221 -33.67 -7.93 -2.19
CA GLN A 221 -32.89 -8.23 -1.00
C GLN A 221 -31.99 -7.07 -0.58
N ARG A 222 -31.38 -7.20 0.60
CA ARG A 222 -30.33 -6.30 1.04
C ARG A 222 -29.11 -6.43 0.12
N ILE A 223 -28.48 -5.31 -0.19
CA ILE A 223 -27.28 -5.25 -1.02
C ILE A 223 -26.10 -4.80 -0.19
N ILE A 224 -24.97 -5.50 -0.31
CA ILE A 224 -23.68 -5.11 0.30
C ILE A 224 -22.70 -4.86 -0.85
N ILE A 225 -22.14 -3.67 -0.93
CA ILE A 225 -21.21 -3.30 -2.00
C ILE A 225 -19.84 -3.03 -1.38
N ALA A 226 -18.86 -3.88 -1.67
CA ALA A 226 -17.48 -3.67 -1.26
C ALA A 226 -16.71 -2.91 -2.35
N THR A 227 -16.11 -1.79 -1.98
CA THR A 227 -15.32 -0.95 -2.90
C THR A 227 -14.21 -0.23 -2.17
N PHE A 228 -13.28 0.37 -2.91
CA PHE A 228 -12.26 1.25 -2.34
C PHE A 228 -12.90 2.49 -1.71
N ALA A 229 -12.50 2.81 -0.49
CA ALA A 229 -13.01 3.96 0.24
C ALA A 229 -12.74 5.30 -0.47
N SER A 230 -11.65 5.37 -1.22
CA SER A 230 -11.23 6.55 -1.99
C SER A 230 -12.04 6.79 -3.26
N ASN A 231 -12.83 5.81 -3.73
CA ASN A 231 -13.62 5.98 -4.95
C ASN A 231 -14.92 6.74 -4.69
N VAL A 232 -14.78 8.04 -4.45
CA VAL A 232 -15.89 8.96 -4.14
C VAL A 232 -16.91 9.02 -5.28
N SER A 233 -16.46 8.93 -6.54
CA SER A 233 -17.34 8.91 -7.71
C SER A 233 -18.27 7.69 -7.73
N ARG A 234 -17.77 6.52 -7.33
CA ARG A 234 -18.59 5.30 -7.21
C ARG A 234 -19.61 5.42 -6.08
N LEU A 235 -19.17 5.94 -4.93
CA LEU A 235 -20.08 6.19 -3.82
C LEU A 235 -21.19 7.18 -4.21
N GLN A 236 -20.86 8.24 -4.97
CA GLN A 236 -21.87 9.16 -5.50
C GLN A 236 -22.88 8.44 -6.38
N GLN A 237 -22.43 7.59 -7.31
CA GLN A 237 -23.33 6.80 -8.15
C GLN A 237 -24.25 5.89 -7.32
N ILE A 238 -23.70 5.24 -6.27
CA ILE A 238 -24.49 4.41 -5.37
C ILE A 238 -25.57 5.23 -4.65
N LEU A 239 -25.25 6.43 -4.16
CA LEU A 239 -26.24 7.32 -3.51
C LEU A 239 -27.34 7.76 -4.47
N ASP A 240 -26.98 8.13 -5.69
CA ASP A 240 -27.93 8.58 -6.71
C ASP A 240 -28.87 7.42 -7.15
N ILE A 241 -28.33 6.21 -7.28
CA ILE A 241 -29.12 5.01 -7.60
C ILE A 241 -30.02 4.62 -6.42
N ALA A 242 -29.50 4.68 -5.19
CA ALA A 242 -30.27 4.39 -4.00
C ALA A 242 -31.48 5.32 -3.85
N ALA A 243 -31.30 6.61 -4.14
CA ALA A 243 -32.38 7.59 -4.14
C ALA A 243 -33.48 7.23 -5.16
N LYS A 244 -33.10 6.83 -6.38
CA LYS A 244 -34.04 6.36 -7.41
C LYS A 244 -34.78 5.06 -6.99
N ALA A 245 -34.05 4.15 -6.32
CA ALA A 245 -34.58 2.86 -5.87
C ALA A 245 -35.38 2.95 -4.55
N GLY A 246 -35.47 4.12 -3.91
CA GLY A 246 -36.09 4.29 -2.60
C GLY A 246 -35.38 3.56 -1.46
N ARG A 247 -34.07 3.34 -1.58
CA ARG A 247 -33.25 2.60 -0.61
C ARG A 247 -32.41 3.54 0.25
N LYS A 248 -32.07 3.10 1.45
CA LYS A 248 -31.15 3.78 2.37
C LYS A 248 -29.74 3.20 2.21
N VAL A 249 -28.73 4.04 2.39
CA VAL A 249 -27.31 3.68 2.26
C VAL A 249 -26.61 3.87 3.60
N ALA A 250 -26.01 2.83 4.13
CA ALA A 250 -25.11 2.90 5.28
C ALA A 250 -23.67 2.63 4.82
N VAL A 251 -22.73 3.46 5.24
CA VAL A 251 -21.29 3.22 5.01
C VAL A 251 -20.69 2.45 6.19
N CYS A 252 -19.78 1.52 5.90
CA CYS A 252 -19.20 0.63 6.89
C CYS A 252 -17.70 0.43 6.67
N GLY A 253 -16.92 0.67 7.71
CA GLY A 253 -15.47 0.62 7.72
C GLY A 253 -14.83 1.98 7.93
N ARG A 254 -13.83 2.03 8.83
CA ARG A 254 -13.23 3.29 9.31
C ARG A 254 -12.76 4.23 8.19
N SER A 255 -12.07 3.70 7.19
CA SER A 255 -11.61 4.53 6.05
C SER A 255 -12.77 5.01 5.19
N MET A 256 -13.81 4.17 4.95
CA MET A 256 -15.01 4.55 4.19
C MET A 256 -15.76 5.69 4.89
N GLU A 257 -15.99 5.58 6.19
CA GLU A 257 -16.67 6.60 6.99
C GLU A 257 -15.92 7.94 6.96
N LYS A 258 -14.59 7.90 7.15
CA LYS A 258 -13.76 9.11 7.16
C LYS A 258 -13.70 9.81 5.82
N ILE A 259 -13.41 9.06 4.74
CA ILE A 259 -13.32 9.64 3.40
C ILE A 259 -14.69 10.14 2.94
N SER A 260 -15.78 9.42 3.22
CA SER A 260 -17.14 9.87 2.93
C SER A 260 -17.46 11.19 3.64
N LYS A 261 -17.13 11.29 4.94
CA LYS A 261 -17.35 12.51 5.74
C LYS A 261 -16.56 13.69 5.16
N VAL A 262 -15.26 13.55 4.96
CA VAL A 262 -14.42 14.60 4.37
C VAL A 262 -14.93 15.01 2.98
N SER A 263 -15.30 14.04 2.15
CA SER A 263 -15.81 14.30 0.81
C SER A 263 -17.15 15.06 0.83
N MET A 264 -18.02 14.79 1.80
CA MET A 264 -19.27 15.54 1.99
C MET A 264 -19.00 16.96 2.47
N GLU A 265 -18.16 17.13 3.49
CA GLU A 265 -17.78 18.45 4.03
C GLU A 265 -17.14 19.35 2.97
N LEU A 266 -16.34 18.76 2.07
CA LEU A 266 -15.70 19.48 0.97
C LEU A 266 -16.56 19.60 -0.29
N GLY A 267 -17.74 18.95 -0.35
CA GLY A 267 -18.69 19.03 -1.46
C GLY A 267 -18.38 18.13 -2.66
N TYR A 268 -17.45 17.18 -2.53
CA TYR A 268 -17.17 16.15 -3.54
C TYR A 268 -18.19 15.01 -3.53
N LEU A 269 -18.84 14.77 -2.40
CA LEU A 269 -19.92 13.81 -2.23
C LEU A 269 -21.19 14.55 -1.81
N LYS A 270 -22.33 14.28 -2.46
CA LYS A 270 -23.60 14.93 -2.21
C LYS A 270 -24.68 13.87 -1.94
N ASP A 271 -25.36 13.98 -0.81
CA ASP A 271 -26.55 13.18 -0.50
C ASP A 271 -27.83 13.98 -0.76
N SER A 272 -28.06 14.32 -2.02
CA SER A 272 -29.23 15.10 -2.45
C SER A 272 -30.56 14.38 -2.16
N GLY A 273 -30.55 13.04 -2.15
CA GLY A 273 -31.72 12.20 -1.86
C GLY A 273 -31.95 11.98 -0.36
N LYS A 274 -31.06 12.44 0.53
CA LYS A 274 -31.09 12.16 1.97
C LYS A 274 -31.23 10.67 2.27
N VAL A 275 -30.45 9.86 1.54
CA VAL A 275 -30.51 8.41 1.62
C VAL A 275 -29.49 7.82 2.60
N MET A 276 -28.44 8.56 2.95
CA MET A 276 -27.44 8.10 3.92
C MET A 276 -28.04 8.02 5.33
N ILE A 277 -27.71 6.92 6.00
CA ILE A 277 -28.05 6.67 7.39
C ILE A 277 -26.81 6.19 8.15
N ASP A 278 -26.84 6.35 9.47
CA ASP A 278 -25.82 5.76 10.33
C ASP A 278 -25.95 4.23 10.33
N ILE A 279 -24.83 3.51 10.38
CA ILE A 279 -24.82 2.04 10.38
C ILE A 279 -25.57 1.46 11.58
N SER A 280 -25.68 2.15 12.69
CA SER A 280 -26.47 1.75 13.86
C SER A 280 -27.98 1.76 13.61
N GLU A 281 -28.45 2.49 12.60
CA GLU A 281 -29.87 2.65 12.26
C GLU A 281 -30.41 1.59 11.30
N ILE A 282 -29.55 0.73 10.72
CA ILE A 282 -29.96 -0.26 9.70
C ILE A 282 -31.09 -1.19 10.18
N LYS A 283 -31.18 -1.44 11.48
CA LYS A 283 -32.25 -2.27 12.08
C LYS A 283 -33.64 -1.64 11.99
N ARG A 284 -33.74 -0.33 11.69
CA ARG A 284 -35.02 0.41 11.54
C ARG A 284 -35.66 0.22 10.17
N TYR A 285 -34.94 -0.37 9.21
CA TYR A 285 -35.36 -0.50 7.82
C TYR A 285 -35.50 -1.98 7.43
N ALA A 286 -36.42 -2.27 6.54
CA ALA A 286 -36.51 -3.58 5.93
C ALA A 286 -35.25 -3.89 5.12
N ARG A 287 -34.85 -5.16 5.06
CA ARG A 287 -33.62 -5.56 4.35
C ARG A 287 -33.62 -5.12 2.88
N SER A 288 -34.75 -5.26 2.20
CA SER A 288 -34.95 -4.79 0.81
C SER A 288 -34.73 -3.28 0.61
N GLN A 289 -34.79 -2.50 1.69
CA GLN A 289 -34.57 -1.04 1.64
C GLN A 289 -33.12 -0.64 1.93
N LEU A 290 -32.20 -1.59 2.12
CA LEU A 290 -30.84 -1.29 2.57
C LEU A 290 -29.80 -1.58 1.50
N ILE A 291 -28.86 -0.65 1.37
CA ILE A 291 -27.56 -0.83 0.72
C ILE A 291 -26.49 -0.55 1.76
N ILE A 292 -25.54 -1.45 1.94
CA ILE A 292 -24.38 -1.27 2.81
C ILE A 292 -23.14 -1.14 1.93
N VAL A 293 -22.47 0.00 1.97
CA VAL A 293 -21.20 0.20 1.26
C VAL A 293 -20.05 -0.05 2.24
N SER A 294 -19.19 -1.00 1.93
CA SER A 294 -18.16 -1.47 2.85
C SER A 294 -16.75 -1.43 2.27
N THR A 295 -15.76 -1.43 3.15
CA THR A 295 -14.37 -1.77 2.83
C THR A 295 -14.18 -3.29 2.77
N GLY A 296 -13.05 -3.75 2.24
CA GLY A 296 -12.71 -5.18 2.21
C GLY A 296 -12.81 -5.81 0.83
N SER A 297 -12.80 -5.01 -0.21
CA SER A 297 -12.80 -5.50 -1.60
C SER A 297 -11.54 -6.28 -1.99
N GLN A 298 -10.48 -6.20 -1.18
CA GLN A 298 -9.21 -6.92 -1.38
C GLN A 298 -9.02 -8.11 -0.43
N GLY A 299 -10.03 -8.44 0.38
CA GLY A 299 -9.96 -9.56 1.32
C GLY A 299 -9.07 -9.31 2.54
N GLU A 300 -8.82 -8.04 2.88
CA GLU A 300 -8.00 -7.64 4.03
C GLU A 300 -8.67 -8.09 5.35
N THR A 301 -7.94 -8.80 6.19
CA THR A 301 -8.46 -9.47 7.39
C THR A 301 -9.15 -8.55 8.41
N MET A 302 -8.77 -7.27 8.45
CA MET A 302 -9.36 -6.29 9.36
C MET A 302 -10.48 -5.46 8.73
N SER A 303 -10.80 -5.68 7.47
CA SER A 303 -11.82 -4.94 6.74
C SER A 303 -13.25 -5.29 7.16
N ALA A 304 -14.20 -4.43 6.79
CA ALA A 304 -15.59 -4.63 7.17
C ALA A 304 -16.19 -5.88 6.50
N LEU A 305 -16.03 -6.06 5.18
CA LEU A 305 -16.57 -7.23 4.47
C LEU A 305 -15.93 -8.53 4.94
N TYR A 306 -14.61 -8.57 5.19
CA TYR A 306 -13.94 -9.75 5.72
C TYR A 306 -14.56 -10.16 7.08
N ARG A 307 -14.72 -9.20 8.00
CA ARG A 307 -15.35 -9.48 9.30
C ARG A 307 -16.81 -9.92 9.18
N MET A 308 -17.57 -9.42 8.17
CA MET A 308 -18.90 -9.89 7.87
C MET A 308 -18.87 -11.34 7.38
N ALA A 309 -17.95 -11.68 6.46
CA ALA A 309 -17.78 -13.03 5.92
C ALA A 309 -17.46 -14.08 6.99
N TYR A 310 -16.68 -13.70 8.00
CA TYR A 310 -16.29 -14.59 9.10
C TYR A 310 -17.14 -14.41 10.38
N GLY A 311 -18.29 -13.75 10.30
CA GLY A 311 -19.24 -13.59 11.42
C GLY A 311 -18.72 -12.78 12.61
N SER A 312 -17.64 -12.00 12.43
CA SER A 312 -17.02 -11.20 13.50
C SER A 312 -17.35 -9.70 13.45
N HIS A 313 -18.21 -9.28 12.52
CA HIS A 313 -18.65 -7.90 12.41
C HIS A 313 -19.75 -7.57 13.43
N LYS A 314 -19.57 -6.51 14.22
CA LYS A 314 -20.44 -6.20 15.38
C LYS A 314 -21.87 -5.76 15.01
N GLN A 315 -22.07 -5.13 13.86
CA GLN A 315 -23.33 -4.47 13.50
C GLN A 315 -24.04 -5.11 12.30
N VAL A 316 -23.28 -5.75 11.42
CA VAL A 316 -23.81 -6.35 10.19
C VAL A 316 -23.50 -7.83 10.19
N GLU A 317 -24.53 -8.65 10.12
CA GLU A 317 -24.48 -10.09 9.91
C GLU A 317 -24.95 -10.37 8.47
N VAL A 318 -24.18 -11.17 7.73
CA VAL A 318 -24.59 -11.63 6.40
C VAL A 318 -25.64 -12.72 6.58
N ASN A 319 -26.66 -12.67 5.76
CA ASN A 319 -27.76 -13.65 5.84
C ASN A 319 -28.03 -14.24 4.46
N SER A 320 -28.70 -15.38 4.46
CA SER A 320 -29.14 -16.00 3.22
C SER A 320 -29.98 -15.03 2.38
N GLY A 321 -29.69 -14.97 1.08
CA GLY A 321 -30.31 -14.09 0.12
C GLY A 321 -29.72 -12.67 0.03
N ASP A 322 -28.79 -12.27 0.90
CA ASP A 322 -28.08 -11.00 0.70
C ASP A 322 -27.32 -11.01 -0.65
N ARG A 323 -27.41 -9.92 -1.39
CA ARG A 323 -26.64 -9.73 -2.62
C ARG A 323 -25.38 -8.94 -2.33
N ILE A 324 -24.23 -9.53 -2.60
CA ILE A 324 -22.91 -8.93 -2.33
C ILE A 324 -22.19 -8.62 -3.63
N LEU A 325 -21.86 -7.36 -3.86
CA LEU A 325 -21.12 -6.89 -5.04
C LEU A 325 -19.69 -6.53 -4.61
N ILE A 326 -18.68 -7.24 -5.12
CA ILE A 326 -17.28 -6.89 -4.88
C ILE A 326 -16.81 -6.03 -6.05
N ALA A 327 -16.97 -4.73 -5.91
CA ALA A 327 -16.71 -3.74 -6.95
C ALA A 327 -15.24 -3.30 -6.98
N ALA A 328 -14.33 -4.27 -7.09
CA ALA A 328 -12.89 -4.06 -7.24
C ALA A 328 -12.26 -5.25 -7.98
N SER A 329 -11.15 -5.02 -8.67
CA SER A 329 -10.29 -6.12 -9.16
C SER A 329 -9.26 -6.45 -8.08
N ALA A 330 -8.87 -7.72 -7.99
CA ALA A 330 -7.79 -8.14 -7.11
C ALA A 330 -6.49 -7.38 -7.45
N ILE A 331 -5.85 -6.83 -6.44
CA ILE A 331 -4.45 -6.43 -6.52
C ILE A 331 -3.62 -7.72 -6.57
N PRO A 332 -2.58 -7.81 -7.40
CA PRO A 332 -1.72 -9.00 -7.45
C PRO A 332 -1.27 -9.43 -6.05
N GLY A 333 -1.46 -10.72 -5.72
CA GLY A 333 -1.19 -11.30 -4.39
C GLY A 333 -2.42 -11.47 -3.50
N ASN A 334 -3.51 -10.73 -3.73
CA ASN A 334 -4.71 -10.81 -2.88
C ASN A 334 -5.75 -11.83 -3.35
N GLU A 335 -5.52 -12.51 -4.47
CA GLU A 335 -6.50 -13.42 -5.10
C GLU A 335 -6.95 -14.53 -4.14
N LYS A 336 -6.01 -15.12 -3.40
CA LYS A 336 -6.31 -16.20 -2.43
C LYS A 336 -7.19 -15.70 -1.28
N SER A 337 -6.88 -14.54 -0.74
CA SER A 337 -7.65 -13.94 0.37
C SER A 337 -9.06 -13.59 -0.06
N ILE A 338 -9.23 -13.00 -1.25
CA ILE A 338 -10.54 -12.69 -1.83
C ILE A 338 -11.33 -13.98 -2.07
N ASN A 339 -10.74 -15.01 -2.68
CA ASN A 339 -11.42 -16.28 -2.95
C ASN A 339 -11.86 -16.97 -1.66
N ASN A 340 -11.05 -16.95 -0.61
CA ASN A 340 -11.42 -17.51 0.69
C ASN A 340 -12.60 -16.74 1.29
N MET A 341 -12.57 -15.41 1.27
CA MET A 341 -13.66 -14.57 1.77
C MET A 341 -14.97 -14.81 0.98
N VAL A 342 -14.88 -14.92 -0.35
CA VAL A 342 -16.02 -15.23 -1.21
C VAL A 342 -16.64 -16.59 -0.84
N ASN A 343 -15.82 -17.61 -0.61
CA ASN A 343 -16.31 -18.92 -0.18
C ASN A 343 -17.08 -18.84 1.16
N GLU A 344 -16.58 -18.06 2.13
CA GLU A 344 -17.29 -17.88 3.41
C GLU A 344 -18.64 -17.17 3.23
N LEU A 345 -18.73 -16.19 2.32
CA LEU A 345 -19.98 -15.50 1.99
C LEU A 345 -20.99 -16.46 1.35
N TYR A 346 -20.57 -17.34 0.44
CA TYR A 346 -21.43 -18.39 -0.14
C TYR A 346 -21.93 -19.38 0.92
N LYS A 347 -21.10 -19.77 1.90
CA LYS A 347 -21.52 -20.65 3.00
C LYS A 347 -22.62 -20.03 3.86
N GLN A 348 -22.69 -18.70 3.93
CA GLN A 348 -23.76 -17.98 4.61
C GLN A 348 -25.03 -17.82 3.75
N GLY A 349 -25.03 -18.33 2.51
CA GLY A 349 -26.15 -18.28 1.59
C GLY A 349 -26.30 -16.95 0.86
N ALA A 350 -25.27 -16.14 0.79
CA ALA A 350 -25.27 -14.90 0.02
C ALA A 350 -25.08 -15.17 -1.49
N GLU A 351 -25.67 -14.32 -2.33
CA GLU A 351 -25.38 -14.22 -3.77
C GLU A 351 -24.20 -13.27 -3.95
N VAL A 352 -23.04 -13.78 -4.41
CA VAL A 352 -21.82 -12.95 -4.55
C VAL A 352 -21.51 -12.71 -6.03
N ILE A 353 -21.41 -11.44 -6.40
CA ILE A 353 -21.08 -10.99 -7.75
C ILE A 353 -19.69 -10.30 -7.69
N TYR A 354 -18.68 -10.92 -8.29
CA TYR A 354 -17.30 -10.45 -8.27
C TYR A 354 -16.55 -10.67 -9.59
N ASP A 355 -17.24 -11.21 -10.60
CA ASP A 355 -16.68 -11.48 -11.92
C ASP A 355 -16.48 -10.18 -12.71
N ARG A 356 -15.40 -10.13 -13.50
CA ARG A 356 -15.11 -9.04 -14.43
C ARG A 356 -16.20 -8.83 -15.47
N SER A 357 -16.91 -9.90 -15.88
CA SER A 357 -18.04 -9.83 -16.82
C SER A 357 -19.22 -9.01 -16.31
N ALA A 358 -19.37 -8.88 -14.99
CA ALA A 358 -20.40 -8.06 -14.36
C ALA A 358 -20.20 -6.55 -14.56
N ALA A 359 -19.02 -6.11 -15.04
CA ALA A 359 -18.65 -4.72 -15.29
C ALA A 359 -18.92 -3.78 -14.09
N ILE A 360 -18.72 -4.30 -12.85
CA ILE A 360 -18.90 -3.54 -11.59
C ILE A 360 -17.61 -2.86 -11.12
N HIS A 361 -16.54 -2.98 -11.89
CA HIS A 361 -15.26 -2.32 -11.63
C HIS A 361 -14.57 -1.90 -12.93
N VAL A 362 -13.94 -0.73 -12.89
CA VAL A 362 -12.99 -0.25 -13.90
C VAL A 362 -11.75 0.26 -13.20
N SER A 363 -10.60 0.13 -13.86
CA SER A 363 -9.32 0.63 -13.32
C SER A 363 -9.26 2.15 -13.33
N GLY A 364 -8.45 2.70 -12.42
CA GLY A 364 -8.06 4.11 -12.42
C GLY A 364 -6.88 4.42 -13.33
N HIS A 365 -6.16 3.39 -13.82
CA HIS A 365 -4.91 3.54 -14.57
C HIS A 365 -5.11 3.35 -16.07
N ALA A 366 -4.26 4.03 -16.84
CA ALA A 366 -4.23 4.04 -18.29
C ALA A 366 -3.87 2.67 -18.90
N CYS A 367 -4.69 2.17 -19.82
CA CYS A 367 -4.38 1.03 -20.68
C CYS A 367 -3.51 1.46 -21.88
N GLN A 368 -3.11 0.51 -22.73
CA GLN A 368 -2.13 0.75 -23.82
C GLN A 368 -2.47 1.92 -24.73
N GLU A 369 -3.74 2.05 -25.14
CA GLU A 369 -4.12 3.13 -26.05
C GLU A 369 -4.18 4.51 -25.36
N ASP A 370 -4.52 4.55 -24.06
CA ASP A 370 -4.40 5.77 -23.26
C ASP A 370 -2.92 6.21 -23.15
N LEU A 371 -2.01 5.25 -22.90
CA LEU A 371 -0.56 5.49 -22.80
C LEU A 371 0.04 5.95 -24.14
N LYS A 372 -0.38 5.35 -25.26
CA LYS A 372 0.03 5.78 -26.61
C LYS A 372 -0.45 7.21 -26.89
N LEU A 373 -1.68 7.54 -26.50
CA LEU A 373 -2.21 8.90 -26.68
C LEU A 373 -1.40 9.90 -25.86
N MET A 374 -1.06 9.58 -24.62
CA MET A 374 -0.21 10.42 -23.77
C MET A 374 1.18 10.64 -24.40
N LEU A 375 1.83 9.57 -24.85
CA LEU A 375 3.12 9.64 -25.55
C LEU A 375 3.04 10.50 -26.84
N GLY A 376 1.97 10.32 -27.61
CA GLY A 376 1.72 11.06 -28.86
C GLY A 376 1.50 12.56 -28.65
N LEU A 377 0.79 12.94 -27.59
CA LEU A 377 0.58 14.35 -27.22
C LEU A 377 1.84 15.00 -26.66
N CYS A 378 2.56 14.28 -25.79
CA CYS A 378 3.74 14.80 -25.08
C CYS A 378 4.98 14.88 -25.99
N LYS A 379 5.21 13.93 -26.87
CA LYS A 379 6.41 13.80 -27.72
C LYS A 379 7.71 14.12 -26.96
N PRO A 380 7.96 13.45 -25.84
CA PRO A 380 9.04 13.85 -24.93
C PRO A 380 10.42 13.59 -25.54
N LYS A 381 11.43 14.44 -25.19
CA LYS A 381 12.83 14.15 -25.50
C LYS A 381 13.31 12.91 -24.78
N TYR A 382 12.95 12.75 -23.48
CA TYR A 382 13.27 11.59 -22.66
C TYR A 382 11.98 10.96 -22.12
N PHE A 383 11.93 9.64 -22.06
CA PHE A 383 10.82 8.89 -21.51
C PHE A 383 11.26 8.08 -20.29
N ILE A 384 10.50 8.16 -19.20
CA ILE A 384 10.77 7.50 -17.92
C ILE A 384 9.48 6.82 -17.47
N PRO A 385 9.35 5.49 -17.63
CA PRO A 385 8.23 4.75 -17.07
C PRO A 385 8.35 4.74 -15.55
N VAL A 386 7.24 5.03 -14.85
CA VAL A 386 7.14 5.03 -13.38
C VAL A 386 5.91 4.26 -12.93
N HIS A 387 5.75 4.05 -11.63
CA HIS A 387 4.59 3.42 -11.00
C HIS A 387 4.27 2.03 -11.59
N GLY A 388 5.09 1.03 -11.25
CA GLY A 388 4.89 -0.33 -11.72
C GLY A 388 6.03 -1.28 -11.37
N GLU A 389 5.73 -2.56 -11.45
CA GLU A 389 6.72 -3.63 -11.37
C GLU A 389 7.67 -3.57 -12.57
N TYR A 390 8.85 -4.17 -12.45
CA TYR A 390 9.89 -4.13 -13.51
C TYR A 390 9.37 -4.55 -14.89
N ARG A 391 8.56 -5.61 -14.96
CA ARG A 391 7.94 -6.08 -16.21
C ARG A 391 7.04 -5.00 -16.86
N MET A 392 6.31 -4.24 -16.06
CA MET A 392 5.45 -3.15 -16.54
C MET A 392 6.29 -1.99 -17.07
N LEU A 393 7.35 -1.60 -16.34
CA LEU A 393 8.25 -0.53 -16.79
C LEU A 393 8.93 -0.88 -18.13
N VAL A 394 9.37 -2.14 -18.29
CA VAL A 394 10.00 -2.61 -19.54
C VAL A 394 8.99 -2.64 -20.70
N GLN A 395 7.77 -3.08 -20.45
CA GLN A 395 6.72 -3.07 -21.48
C GLN A 395 6.34 -1.65 -21.89
N HIS A 396 6.25 -0.72 -20.94
CA HIS A 396 5.98 0.69 -21.24
C HIS A 396 7.14 1.33 -22.03
N ALA A 397 8.39 0.97 -21.71
CA ALA A 397 9.55 1.34 -22.51
C ALA A 397 9.46 0.80 -23.96
N GLY A 398 8.94 -0.42 -24.14
CA GLY A 398 8.62 -1.01 -25.44
C GLY A 398 7.59 -0.19 -26.20
N LEU A 399 6.49 0.14 -25.55
CA LEU A 399 5.41 0.96 -26.11
C LEU A 399 5.93 2.35 -26.53
N ALA A 400 6.76 2.99 -25.70
CA ALA A 400 7.36 4.27 -26.05
C ALA A 400 8.25 4.20 -27.30
N ARG A 401 8.96 3.08 -27.49
CA ARG A 401 9.76 2.82 -28.70
C ARG A 401 8.87 2.69 -29.94
N GLU A 402 7.77 1.96 -29.82
CA GLU A 402 6.76 1.85 -30.89
C GLU A 402 6.20 3.21 -31.28
N MET A 403 6.00 4.10 -30.30
CA MET A 403 5.55 5.47 -30.51
C MET A 403 6.64 6.44 -31.01
N GLY A 404 7.84 5.93 -31.36
CA GLY A 404 8.90 6.67 -31.99
C GLY A 404 9.86 7.38 -31.05
N VAL A 405 9.81 7.12 -29.74
CA VAL A 405 10.83 7.64 -28.80
C VAL A 405 12.16 6.90 -29.06
N ASN A 406 13.26 7.68 -29.23
CA ASN A 406 14.58 7.09 -29.45
C ASN A 406 14.95 6.15 -28.29
N PRO A 407 15.33 4.89 -28.53
CA PRO A 407 15.68 3.93 -27.49
C PRO A 407 16.75 4.42 -26.50
N LYS A 408 17.69 5.26 -26.96
CA LYS A 408 18.72 5.88 -26.09
C LYS A 408 18.16 6.91 -25.10
N ASN A 409 16.95 7.39 -25.37
CA ASN A 409 16.26 8.39 -24.55
C ASN A 409 15.17 7.77 -23.66
N ILE A 410 15.04 6.45 -23.64
CA ILE A 410 14.15 5.72 -22.75
C ILE A 410 14.96 5.27 -21.54
N LEU A 411 14.58 5.73 -20.36
CA LEU A 411 15.36 5.54 -19.13
C LEU A 411 14.55 4.75 -18.11
N VAL A 412 14.75 3.44 -18.08
CA VAL A 412 14.21 2.57 -17.03
C VAL A 412 15.18 2.57 -15.88
N SER A 413 14.75 3.06 -14.72
CA SER A 413 15.57 3.18 -13.52
C SER A 413 15.10 2.20 -12.43
N GLU A 414 15.75 2.28 -11.28
CA GLU A 414 15.45 1.52 -10.07
C GLU A 414 15.49 2.43 -8.84
N ILE A 415 14.94 1.97 -7.73
CA ILE A 415 14.92 2.71 -6.47
C ILE A 415 16.37 3.07 -6.07
N GLY A 416 16.58 4.34 -5.73
CA GLY A 416 17.88 4.86 -5.33
C GLY A 416 18.84 5.16 -6.49
N ARG A 417 18.45 4.93 -7.74
CA ARG A 417 19.31 5.23 -8.88
C ARG A 417 18.87 6.50 -9.62
N PRO A 418 19.58 7.63 -9.45
CA PRO A 418 19.18 8.89 -10.06
C PRO A 418 19.22 8.85 -11.59
N ILE A 419 18.27 9.50 -12.22
CA ILE A 419 18.32 9.88 -13.62
C ILE A 419 18.86 11.31 -13.67
N GLU A 420 20.05 11.49 -14.24
CA GLU A 420 20.70 12.78 -14.41
C GLU A 420 20.46 13.30 -15.82
N ILE A 421 19.74 14.43 -15.93
CA ILE A 421 19.49 15.11 -17.21
C ILE A 421 20.34 16.40 -17.25
N SER A 422 21.09 16.57 -18.32
CA SER A 422 21.81 17.78 -18.66
C SER A 422 21.24 18.35 -19.97
N GLU A 423 21.77 19.47 -20.42
CA GLU A 423 21.32 20.11 -21.66
C GLU A 423 21.31 19.16 -22.87
N ASN A 424 22.34 18.31 -23.00
CA ASN A 424 22.51 17.47 -24.19
C ASN A 424 22.39 15.95 -23.93
N SER A 425 22.27 15.51 -22.70
CA SER A 425 22.28 14.07 -22.38
C SER A 425 21.45 13.74 -21.15
N ALA A 426 20.96 12.51 -21.10
CA ALA A 426 20.40 11.91 -19.90
C ALA A 426 21.07 10.55 -19.66
N ARG A 427 21.31 10.22 -18.39
CA ARG A 427 21.95 8.96 -18.00
C ARG A 427 21.52 8.54 -16.59
N LEU A 428 21.72 7.27 -16.28
CA LEU A 428 21.62 6.79 -14.91
C LEU A 428 22.88 7.18 -14.14
N GLY A 429 22.69 7.78 -12.96
CA GLY A 429 23.76 8.20 -12.07
C GLY A 429 24.18 7.10 -11.09
N ASN A 430 25.05 7.46 -10.14
CA ASN A 430 25.45 6.58 -9.04
C ASN A 430 24.31 6.48 -8.02
N SER A 431 24.10 5.28 -7.47
CA SER A 431 23.04 5.03 -6.49
C SER A 431 23.23 5.88 -5.23
N VAL A 432 22.10 6.32 -4.68
CA VAL A 432 22.02 7.02 -3.39
C VAL A 432 21.39 6.09 -2.34
N PRO A 433 21.54 6.38 -1.03
CA PRO A 433 20.82 5.66 0.00
C PRO A 433 19.31 5.69 -0.25
N ALA A 434 18.73 4.54 -0.42
CA ALA A 434 17.30 4.32 -0.63
C ALA A 434 16.97 2.87 -0.26
N GLY A 435 15.69 2.58 -0.11
CA GLY A 435 15.22 1.24 0.22
C GLY A 435 13.84 1.28 0.86
N ARG A 436 13.62 0.37 1.79
CA ARG A 436 12.38 0.26 2.53
C ARG A 436 12.62 0.28 4.03
N LEU A 437 11.77 1.00 4.76
CA LEU A 437 11.68 0.94 6.22
C LEU A 437 10.37 0.27 6.58
N LEU A 438 10.44 -0.68 7.52
CA LEU A 438 9.28 -1.41 8.00
C LEU A 438 8.68 -0.65 9.18
N VAL A 439 7.36 -0.55 9.21
CA VAL A 439 6.59 0.03 10.32
C VAL A 439 5.86 -1.10 11.02
N ASP A 440 6.07 -1.21 12.33
CA ASP A 440 5.43 -2.19 13.20
C ASP A 440 4.96 -1.47 14.47
N GLY A 441 3.66 -1.25 14.60
CA GLY A 441 3.08 -0.44 15.67
C GLY A 441 3.63 0.99 15.68
N LEU A 442 4.39 1.34 16.71
CA LEU A 442 5.04 2.65 16.83
C LEU A 442 6.50 2.66 16.34
N GLY A 443 7.08 1.48 16.07
CA GLY A 443 8.45 1.32 15.60
C GLY A 443 8.57 1.63 14.10
N ILE A 444 9.66 2.31 13.72
CA ILE A 444 9.97 2.62 12.32
C ILE A 444 11.42 2.20 12.06
N GLY A 445 11.61 1.18 11.20
CA GLY A 445 12.93 0.71 10.79
C GLY A 445 13.71 -0.10 11.85
N ASP A 446 13.08 -0.46 12.95
CA ASP A 446 13.63 -1.32 14.01
C ASP A 446 13.42 -2.81 13.72
N VAL A 447 12.52 -3.15 12.81
CA VAL A 447 12.31 -4.51 12.30
C VAL A 447 13.26 -4.75 11.12
N GLY A 448 14.34 -5.48 11.35
CA GLY A 448 15.30 -5.87 10.32
C GLY A 448 15.09 -7.32 9.84
N THR A 449 15.94 -7.76 8.90
CA THR A 449 15.91 -9.12 8.32
C THR A 449 16.05 -10.22 9.38
N ALA A 450 16.81 -9.98 10.47
CA ALA A 450 16.94 -10.92 11.57
C ALA A 450 15.62 -11.14 12.30
N VAL A 451 14.90 -10.04 12.62
CA VAL A 451 13.61 -10.09 13.30
C VAL A 451 12.56 -10.80 12.42
N LEU A 452 12.50 -10.48 11.13
CA LEU A 452 11.59 -11.15 10.19
C LEU A 452 11.88 -12.64 10.08
N ARG A 453 13.16 -13.02 9.98
CA ARG A 453 13.56 -14.43 9.95
C ARG A 453 13.14 -15.16 11.23
N ASP A 454 13.33 -14.54 12.39
CA ASP A 454 12.95 -15.13 13.66
C ASP A 454 11.42 -15.28 13.78
N ARG A 455 10.65 -14.26 13.37
CA ARG A 455 9.18 -14.34 13.30
C ARG A 455 8.70 -15.45 12.36
N LYS A 456 9.33 -15.59 11.20
CA LYS A 456 9.03 -16.66 10.24
C LYS A 456 9.31 -18.02 10.86
N HIS A 457 10.47 -18.22 11.47
CA HIS A 457 10.85 -19.46 12.14
C HIS A 457 9.86 -19.82 13.25
N LEU A 458 9.49 -18.84 14.09
CA LEU A 458 8.47 -19.02 15.13
C LEU A 458 7.10 -19.41 14.57
N SER A 459 6.73 -18.86 13.40
CA SER A 459 5.43 -19.15 12.78
C SER A 459 5.36 -20.54 12.12
N GLU A 460 6.49 -21.07 11.64
CA GLU A 460 6.58 -22.36 10.95
C GLU A 460 6.67 -23.54 11.94
N ASP A 461 7.60 -23.48 12.89
CA ASP A 461 7.96 -24.62 13.76
C ASP A 461 7.73 -24.36 15.25
N GLY A 462 7.44 -23.13 15.66
CA GLY A 462 7.19 -22.79 17.05
C GLY A 462 8.45 -22.58 17.90
N LEU A 463 8.25 -22.56 19.23
CA LEU A 463 9.27 -22.25 20.24
C LEU A 463 9.35 -23.35 21.28
N LEU A 464 10.57 -23.64 21.70
CA LEU A 464 10.93 -24.50 22.82
C LEU A 464 11.86 -23.75 23.77
N VAL A 465 11.42 -23.51 24.99
CA VAL A 465 12.23 -22.89 26.05
C VAL A 465 12.69 -23.96 27.01
N ILE A 466 14.00 -24.01 27.30
CA ILE A 466 14.61 -24.95 28.21
C ILE A 466 15.22 -24.15 29.35
N VAL A 467 14.68 -24.31 30.55
CA VAL A 467 15.11 -23.56 31.73
C VAL A 467 15.96 -24.48 32.64
N VAL A 468 17.16 -24.02 32.99
CA VAL A 468 18.09 -24.74 33.86
C VAL A 468 18.58 -23.79 34.92
N THR A 469 18.60 -24.25 36.18
CA THR A 469 19.18 -23.50 37.32
C THR A 469 20.49 -24.15 37.74
N VAL A 470 21.55 -23.36 37.85
CA VAL A 470 22.89 -23.83 38.22
C VAL A 470 23.44 -23.03 39.41
N ASP A 471 24.25 -23.67 40.21
CA ASP A 471 25.02 -23.01 41.29
C ASP A 471 26.15 -22.17 40.68
N ALA A 472 26.19 -20.88 41.03
CA ALA A 472 27.13 -19.91 40.46
C ALA A 472 28.61 -20.23 40.78
N THR A 473 28.86 -20.97 41.89
CA THR A 473 30.22 -21.27 42.35
C THR A 473 30.73 -22.61 41.83
N THR A 474 29.88 -23.61 41.81
CA THR A 474 30.26 -24.98 41.45
C THR A 474 29.93 -25.33 40.01
N GLY A 475 28.98 -24.63 39.39
CA GLY A 475 28.45 -24.94 38.07
C GLY A 475 27.53 -26.17 38.03
N VAL A 476 27.11 -26.67 39.19
CA VAL A 476 26.26 -27.86 39.32
C VAL A 476 24.79 -27.46 39.01
N VAL A 477 24.09 -28.33 38.30
CA VAL A 477 22.64 -28.15 38.06
C VAL A 477 21.88 -28.39 39.35
N ILE A 478 21.15 -27.38 39.81
CA ILE A 478 20.33 -27.42 41.04
C ILE A 478 18.88 -27.80 40.69
N ALA A 479 18.35 -27.31 39.58
CA ALA A 479 16.97 -27.58 39.15
C ALA A 479 16.82 -27.52 37.63
N GLY A 480 15.85 -28.27 37.11
CA GLY A 480 15.60 -28.42 35.67
C GLY A 480 16.32 -29.64 35.08
N PRO A 481 16.42 -29.79 33.75
CA PRO A 481 15.86 -28.93 32.70
C PRO A 481 14.32 -28.93 32.65
N ASP A 482 13.70 -27.76 32.81
CA ASP A 482 12.28 -27.59 32.60
C ASP A 482 12.01 -27.12 31.18
N ILE A 483 11.01 -27.75 30.50
CA ILE A 483 10.73 -27.48 29.09
C ILE A 483 9.34 -26.90 28.89
N VAL A 484 9.28 -25.75 28.24
CA VAL A 484 8.03 -25.08 27.84
C VAL A 484 7.98 -25.03 26.33
N SER A 485 6.88 -25.52 25.76
CA SER A 485 6.62 -25.49 24.29
C SER A 485 5.47 -24.54 23.96
N ARG A 486 5.63 -23.78 22.85
CA ARG A 486 4.57 -22.97 22.24
C ARG A 486 4.63 -23.10 20.72
N GLY A 487 3.48 -23.41 20.11
CA GLY A 487 3.36 -23.50 18.66
C GLY A 487 4.07 -24.70 18.01
N PHE A 488 4.78 -25.55 18.77
CA PHE A 488 5.48 -26.73 18.25
C PHE A 488 4.66 -28.00 18.41
N VAL A 489 4.33 -28.40 19.64
CA VAL A 489 3.52 -29.58 19.96
C VAL A 489 2.54 -29.29 21.08
N TYR A 490 1.44 -30.03 21.09
CA TYR A 490 0.50 -29.99 22.21
C TYR A 490 1.07 -30.83 23.38
N VAL A 491 1.55 -30.15 24.42
CA VAL A 491 2.35 -30.76 25.50
C VAL A 491 1.65 -31.95 26.17
N LYS A 492 0.32 -31.88 26.37
CA LYS A 492 -0.47 -32.97 26.99
C LYS A 492 -0.47 -34.28 26.20
N GLU A 493 -0.23 -34.24 24.90
CA GLU A 493 -0.19 -35.40 24.01
C GLU A 493 1.25 -35.80 23.66
N ALA A 494 2.24 -35.04 24.11
CA ALA A 494 3.64 -35.20 23.78
C ALA A 494 4.54 -35.40 25.03
N GLU A 495 3.99 -35.96 26.11
CA GLU A 495 4.74 -36.17 27.38
C GLU A 495 6.03 -36.97 27.17
N ALA A 496 5.97 -38.04 26.37
CA ALA A 496 7.14 -38.86 26.09
C ALA A 496 8.25 -38.06 25.37
N LEU A 497 7.89 -37.20 24.42
CA LEU A 497 8.85 -36.33 23.74
C LEU A 497 9.45 -35.30 24.69
N MET A 498 8.64 -34.73 25.59
CA MET A 498 9.14 -33.77 26.58
C MET A 498 10.14 -34.40 27.55
N GLU A 499 9.92 -35.66 27.96
CA GLU A 499 10.83 -36.40 28.83
C GLU A 499 12.17 -36.75 28.13
N GLU A 500 12.08 -37.16 26.85
CA GLU A 500 13.28 -37.38 26.03
C GLU A 500 14.10 -36.09 25.87
N LEU A 501 13.44 -34.95 25.66
CA LEU A 501 14.12 -33.66 25.55
C LEU A 501 14.77 -33.21 26.88
N ARG A 502 14.15 -33.52 28.03
CA ARG A 502 14.78 -33.30 29.33
C ARG A 502 16.05 -34.13 29.46
N THR A 503 15.97 -35.42 29.13
CA THR A 503 17.12 -36.35 29.17
C THR A 503 18.26 -35.84 28.28
N ILE A 504 17.96 -35.42 27.03
CA ILE A 504 18.99 -34.93 26.11
C ILE A 504 19.61 -33.61 26.62
N SER A 505 18.79 -32.71 27.15
CA SER A 505 19.28 -31.47 27.74
C SER A 505 20.20 -31.73 28.93
N GLN A 506 19.86 -32.71 29.81
CA GLN A 506 20.70 -33.13 30.90
C GLN A 506 22.03 -33.74 30.43
N MET A 507 21.99 -34.62 29.41
CA MET A 507 23.20 -35.21 28.84
C MET A 507 24.13 -34.15 28.23
N ALA A 508 23.58 -33.11 27.58
CA ALA A 508 24.37 -31.99 27.07
C ALA A 508 25.08 -31.22 28.21
N LEU A 509 24.39 -31.01 29.33
CA LEU A 509 24.95 -30.35 30.52
C LEU A 509 26.05 -31.19 31.19
N ASP A 510 25.81 -32.49 31.34
CA ASP A 510 26.78 -33.42 31.93
C ASP A 510 28.07 -33.49 31.09
N ARG A 511 27.94 -33.53 29.78
CA ARG A 511 29.09 -33.46 28.86
C ARG A 511 29.89 -32.16 29.02
N CYS A 512 29.22 -31.01 29.09
CA CYS A 512 29.89 -29.72 29.29
C CYS A 512 30.62 -29.69 30.67
N SER A 513 30.05 -30.29 31.71
CA SER A 513 30.70 -30.42 33.00
C SER A 513 31.99 -31.25 32.96
N VAL A 514 31.99 -32.38 32.25
CA VAL A 514 33.17 -33.22 32.03
C VAL A 514 34.26 -32.49 31.24
N GLU A 515 33.87 -31.70 30.24
CA GLU A 515 34.79 -30.91 29.41
C GLU A 515 35.25 -29.60 30.07
N ASN A 516 34.85 -29.31 31.30
CA ASN A 516 35.14 -28.06 32.04
C ASN A 516 34.65 -26.79 31.29
N LEU A 517 33.65 -26.92 30.43
CA LEU A 517 33.03 -25.78 29.72
C LEU A 517 32.05 -25.08 30.69
N ARG A 518 32.53 -24.02 31.37
CA ARG A 518 31.73 -23.26 32.36
C ARG A 518 31.16 -21.95 31.83
N ASP A 519 31.48 -21.58 30.59
CA ASP A 519 30.92 -20.36 30.02
C ASP A 519 29.47 -20.59 29.52
N TRP A 520 28.63 -19.61 29.78
CA TRP A 520 27.19 -19.67 29.49
C TRP A 520 26.88 -19.87 28.03
N ASN A 521 27.70 -19.35 27.11
CA ASN A 521 27.47 -19.46 25.67
C ASN A 521 27.71 -20.90 25.21
N SER A 522 28.72 -21.55 25.72
CA SER A 522 29.01 -22.97 25.43
C SER A 522 27.90 -23.89 25.94
N LEU A 523 27.43 -23.68 27.20
CA LEU A 523 26.32 -24.45 27.75
C LEU A 523 25.02 -24.28 26.94
N LYS A 524 24.65 -23.03 26.63
CA LYS A 524 23.48 -22.75 25.77
C LYS A 524 23.60 -23.36 24.37
N SER A 525 24.79 -23.30 23.77
CA SER A 525 25.06 -23.85 22.45
C SER A 525 24.98 -25.38 22.44
N ALA A 526 25.49 -26.04 23.47
CA ALA A 526 25.42 -27.50 23.59
C ALA A 526 23.97 -27.99 23.74
N ILE A 527 23.19 -27.41 24.66
CA ILE A 527 21.77 -27.74 24.80
C ILE A 527 21.01 -27.49 23.52
N LYS A 528 21.19 -26.31 22.90
CA LYS A 528 20.52 -25.94 21.66
C LYS A 528 20.86 -26.92 20.53
N GLY A 529 22.15 -27.28 20.38
CA GLY A 529 22.61 -28.18 19.32
C GLY A 529 21.99 -29.55 19.45
N ASP A 530 22.20 -30.22 20.61
CA ASP A 530 21.75 -31.58 20.83
C ASP A 530 20.21 -31.72 20.73
N VAL A 531 19.48 -30.76 21.31
CA VAL A 531 18.01 -30.74 21.27
C VAL A 531 17.51 -30.51 19.83
N SER A 532 18.11 -29.56 19.09
CA SER A 532 17.71 -29.29 17.71
C SER A 532 17.97 -30.47 16.79
N ASP A 533 19.14 -31.11 16.91
CA ASP A 533 19.50 -32.29 16.13
C ASP A 533 18.58 -33.48 16.40
N TYR A 534 18.24 -33.70 17.67
CA TYR A 534 17.31 -34.75 18.06
C TYR A 534 15.90 -34.49 17.49
N LEU A 535 15.39 -33.28 17.68
CA LEU A 535 14.07 -32.89 17.17
C LEU A 535 13.98 -33.05 15.67
N PHE A 536 14.97 -32.57 14.93
CA PHE A 536 15.00 -32.74 13.47
C PHE A 536 15.06 -34.20 13.03
N LYS A 537 15.86 -35.03 13.69
CA LYS A 537 15.92 -36.48 13.40
C LYS A 537 14.58 -37.15 13.65
N LYS A 538 13.92 -36.85 14.77
CA LYS A 538 12.69 -37.50 15.20
C LYS A 538 11.42 -36.96 14.52
N THR A 539 11.32 -35.64 14.35
CA THR A 539 10.07 -34.96 13.92
C THR A 539 10.15 -34.33 12.53
N LYS A 540 11.36 -34.15 11.98
CA LYS A 540 11.64 -33.36 10.76
C LYS A 540 11.22 -31.89 10.90
N ARG A 541 11.05 -31.41 12.12
CA ARG A 541 10.75 -30.00 12.48
C ARG A 541 11.94 -29.40 13.18
N SER A 542 12.08 -28.07 13.08
CA SER A 542 13.20 -27.31 13.66
C SER A 542 12.68 -26.13 14.49
N PRO A 543 11.98 -26.35 15.62
CA PRO A 543 11.49 -25.25 16.44
C PRO A 543 12.65 -24.39 16.94
N MET A 544 12.36 -23.12 17.23
CA MET A 544 13.33 -22.24 17.86
C MET A 544 13.63 -22.72 19.27
N VAL A 545 14.85 -23.23 19.54
CA VAL A 545 15.28 -23.69 20.86
C VAL A 545 15.97 -22.55 21.60
N LEU A 546 15.42 -22.17 22.77
CA LEU A 546 15.89 -21.07 23.60
C LEU A 546 16.29 -21.60 24.98
N PRO A 547 17.59 -21.93 25.23
CA PRO A 547 18.08 -22.28 26.57
C PRO A 547 18.21 -21.04 27.47
N ILE A 548 17.59 -21.08 28.63
CA ILE A 548 17.69 -20.07 29.70
C ILE A 548 18.42 -20.69 30.87
N ILE A 549 19.54 -20.12 31.25
CA ILE A 549 20.33 -20.56 32.40
C ILE A 549 20.22 -19.49 33.49
N MET A 550 19.76 -19.90 34.66
CA MET A 550 19.64 -19.06 35.86
C MET A 550 20.70 -19.44 36.85
N GLU A 551 21.33 -18.47 37.49
CA GLU A 551 22.30 -18.64 38.56
C GLU A 551 21.67 -18.39 39.91
N ILE A 552 22.03 -19.23 40.87
CA ILE A 552 21.69 -19.06 42.28
C ILE A 552 22.95 -19.16 43.13
#